data_78f469dfb3bcdf3540bba1a43c23e024
#
_entry.id   78f469dfb3bcdf3540bba1a43c23e024
#
_cell.length_a   1.000
_cell.length_b   1.000
_cell.length_c   1.000
_cell.angle_alpha   90.00
_cell.angle_beta   90.00
_cell.angle_gamma   90.00
#
_symmetry.space_group_name_H-M   'P 1'
#
loop_
_entity.id
_entity.type
_entity.pdbx_description
1 polymer ?
#
loop_
_entity_poly.entity_id
_entity_poly.type
_entity_poly.pdbx_seq_one_letter_code
_entity_poly.pdbx_strand_id
1 'polypeptide(L)'
;MITIKDIGDFESVPGIVSDIINGDTLALDKHLSEGFDIEEDIKLGKYTRLSPLGLALIMENFDSVKWLVEKGANLNVKGNPSFLLAVRYCDEEVIRYLVDFGAKVDGVNNVKSEAFSQALYGGKYDNLALIHELGHSVEKYGGEAFRSAVSDRNYKVLDFFIKNGVDINYNAADSVYPFKPTPLCVAARYVDLKMCKYLVENGADVTITEKDGMRPYSIAVEKGDEEMAAYFKQLEPEEFHSLHNKLDEL
;
A
#
# COMPACT_ATOMS: atom_id res chain seq x y z
N MET A 1 -9.25 -7.51 -4.39
CA MET A 1 -8.71 -8.29 -3.24
C MET A 1 -9.09 -9.73 -3.51
N ILE A 2 -8.10 -10.62 -3.69
CA ILE A 2 -8.36 -12.05 -3.81
C ILE A 2 -8.58 -12.55 -2.40
N THR A 3 -9.77 -13.02 -2.10
CA THR A 3 -10.09 -13.63 -0.80
C THR A 3 -10.20 -15.14 -0.98
N ILE A 4 -10.13 -15.90 0.12
CA ILE A 4 -10.39 -17.34 0.11
C ILE A 4 -11.74 -17.65 -0.58
N LYS A 5 -12.73 -16.75 -0.49
CA LYS A 5 -14.03 -16.85 -1.18
C LYS A 5 -13.94 -16.72 -2.71
N ASP A 6 -12.90 -16.05 -3.21
CA ASP A 6 -12.69 -15.88 -4.66
C ASP A 6 -12.06 -17.14 -5.31
N ILE A 7 -11.51 -18.06 -4.49
CA ILE A 7 -10.90 -19.32 -4.95
C ILE A 7 -11.99 -20.37 -5.30
N GLY A 8 -13.26 -20.10 -4.96
CA GLY A 8 -14.39 -21.01 -5.24
C GLY A 8 -14.48 -22.19 -4.28
N ASP A 9 -15.49 -23.06 -4.50
CA ASP A 9 -15.67 -24.26 -3.68
C ASP A 9 -14.44 -25.16 -3.75
N PHE A 10 -13.77 -25.36 -2.63
CA PHE A 10 -12.55 -26.18 -2.47
C PHE A 10 -12.71 -27.63 -2.98
N GLU A 11 -13.94 -28.14 -3.10
CA GLU A 11 -14.22 -29.49 -3.61
C GLU A 11 -13.88 -29.70 -5.09
N SER A 12 -13.73 -28.62 -5.88
CA SER A 12 -13.40 -28.69 -7.31
C SER A 12 -11.98 -28.25 -7.65
N VAL A 13 -11.16 -27.98 -6.62
CA VAL A 13 -9.80 -27.44 -6.79
C VAL A 13 -8.84 -28.61 -7.12
N PRO A 14 -7.94 -28.48 -8.13
CA PRO A 14 -6.91 -29.48 -8.40
C PRO A 14 -6.14 -29.88 -7.14
N GLY A 15 -5.78 -31.16 -6.98
CA GLY A 15 -5.09 -31.67 -5.78
C GLY A 15 -3.86 -30.84 -5.40
N ILE A 16 -3.09 -30.38 -6.41
CA ILE A 16 -1.92 -29.52 -6.20
C ILE A 16 -2.24 -28.20 -5.47
N VAL A 17 -3.40 -27.59 -5.74
CA VAL A 17 -3.80 -26.33 -5.06
C VAL A 17 -4.12 -26.62 -3.60
N SER A 18 -4.82 -27.72 -3.31
CA SER A 18 -5.09 -28.15 -1.94
C SER A 18 -3.78 -28.42 -1.17
N ASP A 19 -2.82 -29.08 -1.81
CA ASP A 19 -1.55 -29.44 -1.17
C ASP A 19 -0.69 -28.20 -0.90
N ILE A 20 -0.69 -27.19 -1.80
CA ILE A 20 -0.05 -25.88 -1.55
C ILE A 20 -0.71 -25.17 -0.39
N ILE A 21 -2.04 -25.15 -0.33
CA ILE A 21 -2.80 -24.47 0.74
C ILE A 21 -2.53 -25.14 2.11
N ASN A 22 -2.45 -26.46 2.13
CA ASN A 22 -2.27 -27.23 3.35
C ASN A 22 -0.80 -27.43 3.77
N GLY A 23 0.15 -27.10 2.92
CA GLY A 23 1.58 -27.30 3.19
C GLY A 23 2.01 -28.76 3.11
N ASP A 24 1.31 -29.61 2.35
CA ASP A 24 1.67 -31.01 2.18
C ASP A 24 2.86 -31.16 1.20
N THR A 25 4.06 -30.94 1.72
CA THR A 25 5.30 -30.99 0.93
C THR A 25 5.59 -32.37 0.37
N LEU A 26 5.09 -33.45 0.99
CA LEU A 26 5.23 -34.82 0.46
C LEU A 26 4.36 -35.01 -0.80
N ALA A 27 3.12 -34.52 -0.77
CA ALA A 27 2.26 -34.52 -1.93
C ALA A 27 2.82 -33.61 -3.04
N LEU A 28 3.40 -32.47 -2.69
CA LEU A 28 4.06 -31.55 -3.62
C LEU A 28 5.28 -32.20 -4.30
N ASP A 29 6.12 -32.96 -3.59
CA ASP A 29 7.22 -33.73 -4.17
C ASP A 29 6.72 -34.79 -5.16
N LYS A 30 5.57 -35.43 -4.89
CA LYS A 30 4.94 -36.36 -5.81
C LYS A 30 4.49 -35.63 -7.08
N HIS A 31 3.76 -34.52 -6.97
CA HIS A 31 3.34 -33.74 -8.13
C HIS A 31 4.52 -33.29 -8.99
N LEU A 32 5.62 -32.85 -8.37
CA LEU A 32 6.84 -32.48 -9.07
C LEU A 32 7.42 -33.66 -9.86
N SER A 33 7.44 -34.86 -9.27
CA SER A 33 7.90 -36.10 -9.95
C SER A 33 7.00 -36.54 -11.10
N GLU A 34 5.73 -36.16 -11.05
CA GLU A 34 4.71 -36.43 -12.11
C GLU A 34 4.71 -35.34 -13.19
N GLY A 35 5.61 -34.32 -13.10
CA GLY A 35 5.80 -33.30 -14.14
C GLY A 35 5.11 -31.96 -13.86
N PHE A 36 4.73 -31.69 -12.61
CA PHE A 36 4.22 -30.36 -12.23
C PHE A 36 5.30 -29.29 -12.45
N ASP A 37 4.93 -28.22 -13.14
CA ASP A 37 5.79 -27.05 -13.36
C ASP A 37 5.52 -26.01 -12.29
N ILE A 38 6.53 -25.73 -11.45
CA ILE A 38 6.46 -24.76 -10.35
C ILE A 38 6.29 -23.31 -10.83
N GLU A 39 6.49 -23.04 -12.12
CA GLU A 39 6.32 -21.72 -12.73
C GLU A 39 5.00 -21.59 -13.48
N GLU A 40 4.25 -22.68 -13.69
CA GLU A 40 2.99 -22.62 -14.40
C GLU A 40 1.90 -21.98 -13.55
N ASP A 41 1.27 -20.93 -14.09
CA ASP A 41 0.19 -20.23 -13.43
C ASP A 41 -1.02 -21.14 -13.15
N ILE A 42 -1.42 -21.23 -11.91
CA ILE A 42 -2.62 -21.90 -11.47
C ILE A 42 -3.84 -21.02 -11.78
N LYS A 43 -4.81 -21.57 -12.49
CA LYS A 43 -6.08 -20.90 -12.78
C LYS A 43 -7.04 -21.08 -11.60
N LEU A 44 -7.38 -19.97 -10.97
CA LEU A 44 -8.35 -19.92 -9.89
C LEU A 44 -9.59 -19.16 -10.39
N GLY A 45 -10.63 -19.91 -10.77
CA GLY A 45 -11.83 -19.32 -11.36
C GLY A 45 -11.61 -18.76 -12.78
N LYS A 46 -12.47 -17.82 -13.19
CA LYS A 46 -12.52 -17.35 -14.59
C LYS A 46 -11.40 -16.37 -14.95
N TYR A 47 -10.95 -15.55 -14.02
CA TYR A 47 -10.08 -14.40 -14.31
C TYR A 47 -8.79 -14.36 -13.47
N THR A 48 -8.65 -15.23 -12.48
CA THR A 48 -7.51 -15.21 -11.56
C THR A 48 -6.48 -16.26 -11.96
N ARG A 49 -5.25 -15.82 -12.11
CA ARG A 49 -4.07 -16.67 -12.29
C ARG A 49 -3.04 -16.28 -11.25
N LEU A 50 -2.45 -17.25 -10.60
CA LEU A 50 -1.39 -17.08 -9.62
C LEU A 50 -0.31 -18.13 -9.87
N SER A 51 0.95 -17.73 -9.71
CA SER A 51 2.01 -18.73 -9.60
C SER A 51 1.81 -19.57 -8.32
N PRO A 52 2.31 -20.80 -8.28
CA PRO A 52 2.29 -21.64 -7.07
C PRO A 52 2.84 -20.89 -5.84
N LEU A 53 3.95 -20.17 -6.00
CA LEU A 53 4.52 -19.34 -4.92
C LEU A 53 3.59 -18.19 -4.53
N GLY A 54 2.95 -17.52 -5.50
CA GLY A 54 1.97 -16.47 -5.24
C GLY A 54 0.78 -17.00 -4.42
N LEU A 55 0.29 -18.19 -4.73
CA LEU A 55 -0.77 -18.85 -3.98
C LEU A 55 -0.32 -19.16 -2.53
N ALA A 56 0.85 -19.77 -2.35
CA ALA A 56 1.39 -20.08 -1.03
C ALA A 56 1.54 -18.83 -0.13
N LEU A 57 1.98 -17.71 -0.71
CA LEU A 57 2.12 -16.43 -0.01
C LEU A 57 0.76 -15.83 0.40
N ILE A 58 -0.23 -15.84 -0.50
CA ILE A 58 -1.58 -15.34 -0.21
C ILE A 58 -2.28 -16.19 0.85
N MET A 59 -1.98 -17.49 0.86
CA MET A 59 -2.53 -18.43 1.85
C MET A 59 -1.72 -18.47 3.15
N GLU A 60 -0.67 -17.68 3.24
CA GLU A 60 0.23 -17.57 4.42
C GLU A 60 0.82 -18.93 4.83
N ASN A 61 0.99 -19.87 3.88
CA ASN A 61 1.54 -21.19 4.17
C ASN A 61 3.05 -21.21 3.99
N PHE A 62 3.78 -21.08 5.10
CA PHE A 62 5.24 -20.95 5.06
C PHE A 62 5.95 -22.25 4.62
N ASP A 63 5.41 -23.42 4.91
CA ASP A 63 6.02 -24.70 4.48
C ASP A 63 5.97 -24.85 2.95
N SER A 64 4.85 -24.48 2.33
CA SER A 64 4.75 -24.41 0.88
C SER A 64 5.65 -23.34 0.27
N VAL A 65 5.77 -22.17 0.92
CA VAL A 65 6.70 -21.12 0.47
C VAL A 65 8.13 -21.65 0.48
N LYS A 66 8.59 -22.24 1.60
CA LYS A 66 9.93 -22.82 1.69
C LYS A 66 10.17 -23.87 0.62
N TRP A 67 9.26 -24.82 0.49
CA TRP A 67 9.35 -25.88 -0.50
C TRP A 67 9.50 -25.32 -1.93
N LEU A 68 8.64 -24.39 -2.34
CA LEU A 68 8.68 -23.77 -3.67
C LEU A 68 9.99 -23.02 -3.91
N VAL A 69 10.46 -22.24 -2.94
CA VAL A 69 11.71 -21.50 -3.03
C VAL A 69 12.91 -22.42 -3.15
N GLU A 70 12.98 -23.49 -2.35
CA GLU A 70 14.03 -24.50 -2.39
C GLU A 70 14.04 -25.30 -3.70
N LYS A 71 12.88 -25.50 -4.34
CA LYS A 71 12.76 -26.09 -5.69
C LYS A 71 13.07 -25.10 -6.81
N GLY A 72 13.38 -23.85 -6.51
CA GLY A 72 13.85 -22.85 -7.46
C GLY A 72 12.78 -21.93 -8.05
N ALA A 73 11.63 -21.78 -7.39
CA ALA A 73 10.60 -20.85 -7.84
C ALA A 73 11.13 -19.42 -8.00
N ASN A 74 10.76 -18.75 -9.08
CA ASN A 74 11.22 -17.41 -9.41
C ASN A 74 10.59 -16.36 -8.48
N LEU A 75 11.41 -15.75 -7.62
CA LEU A 75 10.97 -14.74 -6.65
C LEU A 75 10.67 -13.38 -7.28
N ASN A 76 11.15 -13.13 -8.49
CA ASN A 76 11.18 -11.80 -9.11
C ASN A 76 10.37 -11.74 -10.42
N VAL A 77 9.24 -12.42 -10.46
CA VAL A 77 8.34 -12.44 -11.63
C VAL A 77 7.84 -11.03 -11.92
N LYS A 78 7.87 -10.64 -13.21
CA LYS A 78 7.39 -9.34 -13.66
C LYS A 78 5.89 -9.19 -13.39
N GLY A 79 5.51 -8.14 -12.68
CA GLY A 79 4.11 -7.81 -12.38
C GLY A 79 3.56 -8.45 -11.10
N ASN A 80 4.24 -9.44 -10.53
CA ASN A 80 3.83 -10.06 -9.27
C ASN A 80 5.04 -10.54 -8.45
N PRO A 81 5.92 -9.63 -8.01
CA PRO A 81 7.09 -10.01 -7.24
C PRO A 81 6.69 -10.57 -5.87
N SER A 82 7.33 -11.69 -5.48
CA SER A 82 7.04 -12.38 -4.21
C SER A 82 7.19 -11.47 -2.99
N PHE A 83 8.14 -10.52 -3.04
CA PHE A 83 8.33 -9.53 -1.98
C PHE A 83 7.07 -8.70 -1.72
N LEU A 84 6.39 -8.19 -2.76
CA LEU A 84 5.17 -7.39 -2.59
C LEU A 84 3.99 -8.21 -2.05
N LEU A 85 3.87 -9.48 -2.47
CA LEU A 85 2.87 -10.39 -1.91
C LEU A 85 3.18 -10.67 -0.44
N ALA A 86 4.45 -10.95 -0.10
CA ALA A 86 4.84 -11.23 1.26
C ALA A 86 4.58 -10.04 2.21
N VAL A 87 4.94 -8.80 1.82
CA VAL A 87 4.68 -7.62 2.65
C VAL A 87 3.18 -7.33 2.85
N ARG A 88 2.34 -7.80 1.92
CA ARG A 88 0.90 -7.64 2.00
C ARG A 88 0.20 -8.71 2.85
N TYR A 89 0.65 -9.96 2.78
CA TYR A 89 -0.07 -11.10 3.35
C TYR A 89 0.68 -11.78 4.48
N CYS A 90 2.00 -11.78 4.48
CA CYS A 90 2.81 -12.55 5.40
C CYS A 90 3.43 -11.69 6.52
N ASP A 91 4.02 -12.38 7.49
CA ASP A 91 4.76 -11.76 8.59
C ASP A 91 6.26 -11.64 8.28
N GLU A 92 7.00 -10.96 9.15
CA GLU A 92 8.43 -10.67 9.02
C GLU A 92 9.28 -11.90 8.66
N GLU A 93 9.00 -13.06 9.26
CA GLU A 93 9.78 -14.29 9.03
C GLU A 93 9.80 -14.70 7.56
N VAL A 94 8.63 -14.68 6.91
CA VAL A 94 8.49 -15.01 5.49
C VAL A 94 9.17 -13.98 4.61
N ILE A 95 9.04 -12.69 4.94
CA ILE A 95 9.65 -11.60 4.17
C ILE A 95 11.18 -11.73 4.21
N ARG A 96 11.77 -11.91 5.40
CA ARG A 96 13.22 -12.08 5.54
C ARG A 96 13.72 -13.32 4.80
N TYR A 97 13.01 -14.44 4.93
CA TYR A 97 13.34 -15.66 4.19
C TYR A 97 13.40 -15.41 2.67
N LEU A 98 12.39 -14.77 2.10
CA LEU A 98 12.39 -14.48 0.66
C LEU A 98 13.53 -13.55 0.24
N VAL A 99 13.86 -12.53 1.06
CA VAL A 99 14.97 -11.60 0.79
C VAL A 99 16.30 -12.33 0.85
N ASP A 100 16.52 -13.20 1.82
CA ASP A 100 17.72 -14.02 1.96
C ASP A 100 17.91 -14.96 0.75
N PHE A 101 16.84 -15.42 0.15
CA PHE A 101 16.83 -16.23 -1.08
C PHE A 101 16.84 -15.39 -2.38
N GLY A 102 16.96 -14.06 -2.30
CA GLY A 102 17.18 -13.18 -3.45
C GLY A 102 15.94 -12.48 -3.99
N ALA A 103 14.85 -12.39 -3.22
CA ALA A 103 13.74 -11.51 -3.56
C ALA A 103 14.19 -10.04 -3.52
N LYS A 104 13.92 -9.29 -4.58
CA LYS A 104 14.35 -7.90 -4.71
C LYS A 104 13.41 -6.95 -3.98
N VAL A 105 13.95 -6.20 -3.05
CA VAL A 105 13.23 -5.17 -2.28
C VAL A 105 12.88 -3.95 -3.15
N ASP A 106 13.81 -3.52 -4.02
CA ASP A 106 13.66 -2.31 -4.85
C ASP A 106 12.75 -2.46 -6.08
N GLY A 107 12.00 -3.52 -6.13
CA GLY A 107 11.03 -3.77 -7.20
C GLY A 107 11.65 -4.02 -8.58
N VAL A 108 11.17 -5.07 -9.24
CA VAL A 108 11.34 -5.28 -10.66
C VAL A 108 10.26 -4.43 -11.35
N ASN A 109 10.63 -3.42 -12.15
CA ASN A 109 9.72 -2.67 -13.03
C ASN A 109 8.92 -1.49 -12.43
N ASN A 110 9.55 -0.41 -12.01
CA ASN A 110 8.89 0.88 -11.67
C ASN A 110 7.86 0.88 -10.52
N VAL A 111 7.71 -0.22 -9.81
CA VAL A 111 6.79 -0.39 -8.67
C VAL A 111 7.44 0.09 -7.37
N LYS A 112 8.09 1.25 -7.45
CA LYS A 112 9.01 1.72 -6.39
C LYS A 112 8.32 2.23 -5.13
N SER A 113 7.02 2.55 -5.20
CA SER A 113 6.23 3.04 -4.05
C SER A 113 5.29 1.99 -3.46
N GLU A 114 5.19 0.82 -4.08
CA GLU A 114 4.10 -0.12 -3.74
C GLU A 114 4.30 -0.89 -2.44
N ALA A 115 5.54 -1.13 -1.97
CA ALA A 115 5.75 -1.98 -0.80
C ALA A 115 5.01 -1.44 0.44
N PHE A 116 5.14 -0.14 0.73
CA PHE A 116 4.42 0.47 1.84
C PHE A 116 2.90 0.41 1.65
N SER A 117 2.42 0.73 0.44
CA SER A 117 0.99 0.66 0.12
C SER A 117 0.47 -0.78 0.21
N GLN A 118 1.25 -1.78 -0.23
CA GLN A 118 0.86 -3.19 -0.11
C GLN A 118 0.74 -3.63 1.36
N ALA A 119 1.67 -3.23 2.23
CA ALA A 119 1.57 -3.49 3.66
C ALA A 119 0.31 -2.87 4.29
N LEU A 120 -0.04 -1.63 3.89
CA LEU A 120 -1.28 -0.98 4.34
C LEU A 120 -2.53 -1.72 3.85
N TYR A 121 -2.58 -2.09 2.57
CA TYR A 121 -3.72 -2.82 1.99
C TYR A 121 -3.92 -4.20 2.62
N GLY A 122 -2.85 -4.83 3.10
CA GLY A 122 -2.90 -6.10 3.83
C GLY A 122 -3.21 -5.94 5.31
N GLY A 123 -3.18 -4.72 5.85
CA GLY A 123 -3.28 -4.48 7.30
C GLY A 123 -2.03 -4.92 8.08
N LYS A 124 -0.93 -5.22 7.38
CA LYS A 124 0.35 -5.69 7.95
C LYS A 124 1.22 -4.48 8.35
N TYR A 125 0.73 -3.65 9.26
CA TYR A 125 1.41 -2.40 9.66
C TYR A 125 2.78 -2.63 10.31
N ASP A 126 3.00 -3.77 10.93
CA ASP A 126 4.30 -4.11 11.55
C ASP A 126 5.39 -4.32 10.48
N ASN A 127 5.02 -4.67 9.24
CA ASN A 127 5.95 -4.80 8.12
C ASN A 127 6.52 -3.44 7.65
N LEU A 128 5.93 -2.29 8.01
CA LEU A 128 6.42 -0.97 7.59
C LEU A 128 7.85 -0.70 8.07
N ALA A 129 8.14 -1.05 9.33
CA ALA A 129 9.47 -0.90 9.90
C ALA A 129 10.49 -1.83 9.20
N LEU A 130 10.10 -3.08 8.95
CA LEU A 130 10.92 -4.04 8.24
C LEU A 130 11.23 -3.60 6.80
N ILE A 131 10.22 -3.13 6.05
CA ILE A 131 10.39 -2.62 4.68
C ILE A 131 11.42 -1.48 4.67
N HIS A 132 11.32 -0.57 5.65
CA HIS A 132 12.27 0.54 5.80
C HIS A 132 13.69 0.04 6.13
N GLU A 133 13.82 -0.90 7.08
CA GLU A 133 15.10 -1.54 7.46
C GLU A 133 15.78 -2.25 6.28
N LEU A 134 15.00 -2.91 5.43
CA LEU A 134 15.47 -3.58 4.22
C LEU A 134 15.92 -2.60 3.11
N GLY A 135 15.94 -1.30 3.38
CA GLY A 135 16.46 -0.26 2.48
C GLY A 135 15.40 0.47 1.64
N HIS A 136 14.12 0.21 1.87
CA HIS A 136 13.06 0.93 1.17
C HIS A 136 12.85 2.30 1.82
N SER A 137 13.40 3.36 1.23
CA SER A 137 13.39 4.70 1.82
C SER A 137 11.96 5.26 1.95
N VAL A 138 11.54 5.60 3.17
CA VAL A 138 10.27 6.29 3.44
C VAL A 138 10.26 7.68 2.79
N GLU A 139 11.36 8.42 2.86
CA GLU A 139 11.51 9.73 2.22
C GLU A 139 11.22 9.68 0.72
N LYS A 140 11.69 8.63 0.06
CA LYS A 140 11.57 8.48 -1.40
C LYS A 140 10.25 7.84 -1.84
N TYR A 141 9.72 6.89 -1.08
CA TYR A 141 8.64 6.01 -1.52
C TYR A 141 7.41 6.02 -0.59
N GLY A 142 7.47 6.73 0.54
CA GLY A 142 6.40 6.72 1.54
C GLY A 142 5.20 7.60 1.24
N GLY A 143 5.31 8.55 0.31
CA GLY A 143 4.32 9.63 0.15
C GLY A 143 2.91 9.15 -0.23
N GLU A 144 2.78 8.18 -1.14
CA GLU A 144 1.48 7.61 -1.51
C GLU A 144 0.84 6.85 -0.35
N ALA A 145 1.61 6.01 0.32
CA ALA A 145 1.15 5.25 1.49
C ALA A 145 0.78 6.18 2.65
N PHE A 146 1.56 7.25 2.88
CA PHE A 146 1.26 8.28 3.87
C PHE A 146 -0.09 8.96 3.58
N ARG A 147 -0.32 9.37 2.33
CA ARG A 147 -1.59 9.98 1.91
C ARG A 147 -2.77 9.01 2.08
N SER A 148 -2.60 7.73 1.81
CA SER A 148 -3.62 6.70 2.06
C SER A 148 -3.90 6.55 3.56
N ALA A 149 -2.86 6.56 4.40
CA ALA A 149 -3.02 6.49 5.86
C ALA A 149 -3.78 7.69 6.45
N VAL A 150 -3.69 8.87 5.81
CA VAL A 150 -4.53 10.05 6.16
C VAL A 150 -6.01 9.73 5.91
N SER A 151 -6.35 9.17 4.75
CA SER A 151 -7.73 8.77 4.43
C SER A 151 -8.28 7.74 5.42
N ASP A 152 -7.43 6.83 5.89
CA ASP A 152 -7.78 5.77 6.82
C ASP A 152 -7.77 6.21 8.28
N ARG A 153 -7.36 7.45 8.57
CA ARG A 153 -7.21 8.00 9.94
C ARG A 153 -6.29 7.17 10.84
N ASN A 154 -5.28 6.54 10.27
CA ASN A 154 -4.37 5.66 11.00
C ASN A 154 -3.17 6.43 11.56
N TYR A 155 -3.37 7.10 12.72
CA TYR A 155 -2.34 7.94 13.36
C TYR A 155 -1.05 7.17 13.68
N LYS A 156 -1.12 5.89 14.09
CA LYS A 156 0.08 5.08 14.37
C LYS A 156 0.96 4.94 13.12
N VAL A 157 0.33 4.73 11.98
CA VAL A 157 1.02 4.63 10.70
C VAL A 157 1.56 6.00 10.27
N LEU A 158 0.79 7.07 10.46
CA LEU A 158 1.23 8.44 10.17
C LEU A 158 2.47 8.82 10.99
N ASP A 159 2.48 8.52 12.29
CA ASP A 159 3.63 8.76 13.17
C ASP A 159 4.88 8.03 12.68
N PHE A 160 4.74 6.78 12.22
CA PHE A 160 5.84 6.03 11.62
C PHE A 160 6.42 6.74 10.39
N PHE A 161 5.59 7.17 9.46
CA PHE A 161 6.04 7.85 8.25
C PHE A 161 6.70 9.20 8.54
N ILE A 162 6.10 10.01 9.42
CA ILE A 162 6.64 11.32 9.81
C ILE A 162 8.00 11.16 10.49
N LYS A 163 8.11 10.23 11.44
CA LYS A 163 9.35 9.93 12.14
C LYS A 163 10.48 9.50 11.18
N ASN A 164 10.16 8.84 10.09
CA ASN A 164 11.12 8.35 9.11
C ASN A 164 11.27 9.27 7.88
N GLY A 165 10.81 10.53 7.97
CA GLY A 165 11.15 11.57 7.01
C GLY A 165 10.30 11.58 5.73
N VAL A 166 9.04 11.13 5.79
CA VAL A 166 8.13 11.27 4.65
C VAL A 166 7.97 12.75 4.25
N ASP A 167 7.82 13.01 2.96
CA ASP A 167 7.33 14.33 2.52
C ASP A 167 5.86 14.49 2.92
N ILE A 168 5.62 15.25 4.00
CA ILE A 168 4.27 15.54 4.51
C ILE A 168 3.42 16.32 3.52
N ASN A 169 4.06 16.99 2.56
CA ASN A 169 3.44 17.78 1.50
C ASN A 169 3.38 17.03 0.15
N TYR A 170 3.58 15.72 0.16
CA TYR A 170 3.57 14.88 -1.03
C TYR A 170 2.35 15.15 -1.92
N ASN A 171 2.58 15.51 -3.18
CA ASN A 171 1.53 15.90 -4.13
C ASN A 171 1.68 15.29 -5.54
N ALA A 172 2.28 14.11 -5.65
CA ALA A 172 2.35 13.42 -6.93
C ALA A 172 0.98 12.80 -7.30
N ALA A 173 0.72 12.71 -8.61
CA ALA A 173 -0.46 12.01 -9.11
C ALA A 173 -0.28 10.49 -8.98
N ASP A 174 -1.35 9.78 -8.64
CA ASP A 174 -1.48 8.33 -8.71
C ASP A 174 -2.82 7.92 -9.33
N SER A 175 -3.14 6.63 -9.30
CA SER A 175 -4.39 6.11 -9.86
C SER A 175 -5.64 6.53 -9.08
N VAL A 176 -5.50 6.80 -7.78
CA VAL A 176 -6.61 7.23 -6.89
C VAL A 176 -6.76 8.75 -6.93
N TYR A 177 -5.64 9.46 -6.97
CA TYR A 177 -5.59 10.92 -6.89
C TYR A 177 -4.88 11.56 -8.09
N PRO A 178 -5.51 11.56 -9.28
CA PRO A 178 -4.90 12.14 -10.50
C PRO A 178 -4.77 13.67 -10.44
N PHE A 179 -5.47 14.34 -9.52
CA PHE A 179 -5.43 15.79 -9.29
C PHE A 179 -4.34 16.25 -8.31
N LYS A 180 -3.48 15.33 -7.87
CA LYS A 180 -2.29 15.61 -7.05
C LYS A 180 -2.59 16.35 -5.73
N PRO A 181 -3.48 15.85 -4.87
CA PRO A 181 -3.72 16.49 -3.60
C PRO A 181 -2.55 16.27 -2.65
N THR A 182 -2.29 17.28 -1.78
CA THR A 182 -1.49 17.03 -0.59
C THR A 182 -2.26 16.18 0.42
N PRO A 183 -1.60 15.50 1.38
CA PRO A 183 -2.28 14.85 2.49
C PRO A 183 -3.24 15.77 3.24
N LEU A 184 -2.87 17.04 3.41
CA LEU A 184 -3.71 18.06 4.04
C LEU A 184 -4.98 18.36 3.22
N CYS A 185 -4.88 18.48 1.89
CA CYS A 185 -6.04 18.62 1.02
C CYS A 185 -6.97 17.41 1.09
N VAL A 186 -6.40 16.20 1.17
CA VAL A 186 -7.19 14.97 1.37
C VAL A 186 -7.96 15.02 2.68
N ALA A 187 -7.31 15.36 3.81
CA ALA A 187 -7.98 15.51 5.11
C ALA A 187 -9.11 16.55 5.06
N ALA A 188 -8.90 17.70 4.38
CA ALA A 188 -9.91 18.73 4.22
C ALA A 188 -11.11 18.24 3.39
N ARG A 189 -10.90 17.46 2.33
CA ARG A 189 -11.99 16.86 1.52
C ARG A 189 -12.84 15.87 2.30
N TYR A 190 -12.25 15.16 3.27
CA TYR A 190 -12.98 14.27 4.18
C TYR A 190 -13.59 14.98 5.38
N VAL A 191 -13.51 16.33 5.44
CA VAL A 191 -14.04 17.16 6.52
C VAL A 191 -13.52 16.71 7.90
N ASP A 192 -12.21 16.39 7.95
CA ASP A 192 -11.55 15.91 9.16
C ASP A 192 -10.62 16.98 9.76
N LEU A 193 -11.23 17.94 10.48
CA LEU A 193 -10.48 19.03 11.11
C LEU A 193 -9.42 18.52 12.10
N LYS A 194 -9.69 17.41 12.80
CA LYS A 194 -8.71 16.83 13.72
C LYS A 194 -7.46 16.35 12.96
N MET A 195 -7.65 15.68 11.83
CA MET A 195 -6.56 15.25 10.96
C MET A 195 -5.83 16.46 10.33
N CYS A 196 -6.58 17.48 9.92
CA CYS A 196 -5.98 18.72 9.42
C CYS A 196 -5.06 19.38 10.47
N LYS A 197 -5.53 19.52 11.71
CA LYS A 197 -4.72 20.06 12.82
C LYS A 197 -3.46 19.20 13.05
N TYR A 198 -3.62 17.88 13.10
CA TYR A 198 -2.49 16.96 13.26
C TYR A 198 -1.43 17.13 12.16
N LEU A 199 -1.86 17.21 10.89
CA LEU A 199 -0.93 17.39 9.77
C LEU A 199 -0.20 18.75 9.83
N VAL A 200 -0.92 19.83 10.13
CA VAL A 200 -0.34 21.17 10.28
C VAL A 200 0.66 21.23 11.43
N GLU A 201 0.34 20.65 12.59
CA GLU A 201 1.25 20.54 13.73
C GLU A 201 2.54 19.78 13.40
N ASN A 202 2.49 18.88 12.42
CA ASN A 202 3.64 18.12 11.91
C ASN A 202 4.30 18.76 10.67
N GLY A 203 3.93 19.97 10.28
CA GLY A 203 4.60 20.76 9.24
C GLY A 203 3.95 20.73 7.86
N ALA A 204 2.67 20.33 7.74
CA ALA A 204 1.96 20.45 6.48
C ALA A 204 1.73 21.92 6.11
N ASP A 205 2.01 22.26 4.86
CA ASP A 205 1.89 23.61 4.31
C ASP A 205 0.46 23.85 3.80
N VAL A 206 -0.23 24.82 4.42
CA VAL A 206 -1.61 25.20 4.08
C VAL A 206 -1.74 25.95 2.74
N THR A 207 -0.63 26.39 2.15
CA THR A 207 -0.62 27.19 0.93
C THR A 207 -0.50 26.38 -0.35
N ILE A 208 -0.11 25.11 -0.25
CA ILE A 208 0.07 24.24 -1.42
C ILE A 208 -1.28 23.90 -2.03
N THR A 209 -1.36 24.11 -3.35
CA THR A 209 -2.57 23.85 -4.15
C THR A 209 -2.52 22.49 -4.82
N GLU A 210 -3.69 21.91 -5.06
CA GLU A 210 -3.89 20.82 -5.99
C GLU A 210 -3.75 21.29 -7.45
N LYS A 211 -3.87 20.36 -8.41
CA LYS A 211 -3.72 20.65 -9.84
C LYS A 211 -4.72 21.70 -10.37
N ASP A 212 -5.92 21.75 -9.78
CA ASP A 212 -6.99 22.71 -10.12
C ASP A 212 -6.90 24.05 -9.36
N GLY A 213 -5.84 24.23 -8.57
CA GLY A 213 -5.61 25.43 -7.79
C GLY A 213 -6.30 25.46 -6.43
N MET A 214 -7.02 24.39 -6.07
CA MET A 214 -7.66 24.27 -4.77
C MET A 214 -6.61 24.06 -3.67
N ARG A 215 -6.78 24.73 -2.54
CA ARG A 215 -5.96 24.59 -1.34
C ARG A 215 -6.88 24.25 -0.14
N PRO A 216 -6.32 23.85 1.00
CA PRO A 216 -7.13 23.43 2.17
C PRO A 216 -8.25 24.39 2.55
N TYR A 217 -8.00 25.70 2.55
CA TYR A 217 -9.03 26.72 2.80
C TYR A 217 -10.16 26.67 1.76
N SER A 218 -9.85 26.69 0.47
CA SER A 218 -10.86 26.66 -0.59
C SER A 218 -11.70 25.39 -0.55
N ILE A 219 -11.09 24.27 -0.19
CA ILE A 219 -11.78 22.99 -0.01
C ILE A 219 -12.75 23.08 1.19
N ALA A 220 -12.33 23.68 2.30
CA ALA A 220 -13.18 23.85 3.48
C ALA A 220 -14.41 24.71 3.16
N VAL A 221 -14.23 25.80 2.41
CA VAL A 221 -15.34 26.67 1.94
C VAL A 221 -16.27 25.90 1.02
N GLU A 222 -15.74 25.18 0.03
CA GLU A 222 -16.54 24.32 -0.88
C GLU A 222 -17.37 23.27 -0.13
N LYS A 223 -16.81 22.71 0.96
CA LYS A 223 -17.48 21.74 1.83
C LYS A 223 -18.50 22.37 2.78
N GLY A 224 -18.52 23.68 2.92
CA GLY A 224 -19.38 24.40 3.87
C GLY A 224 -18.97 24.20 5.33
N ASP A 225 -17.73 23.83 5.60
CA ASP A 225 -17.21 23.68 6.98
C ASP A 225 -16.59 24.99 7.47
N GLU A 226 -17.42 25.80 8.14
CA GLU A 226 -17.04 27.13 8.64
C GLU A 226 -15.91 27.07 9.69
N GLU A 227 -15.89 26.03 10.56
CA GLU A 227 -14.85 25.88 11.59
C GLU A 227 -13.49 25.57 10.93
N MET A 228 -13.46 24.66 9.96
CA MET A 228 -12.26 24.31 9.23
C MET A 228 -11.78 25.45 8.33
N ALA A 229 -12.70 26.17 7.67
CA ALA A 229 -12.38 27.37 6.89
C ALA A 229 -11.76 28.47 7.77
N ALA A 230 -12.35 28.75 8.94
CA ALA A 230 -11.82 29.71 9.91
C ALA A 230 -10.43 29.29 10.41
N TYR A 231 -10.21 28.00 10.66
CA TYR A 231 -8.92 27.47 11.07
C TYR A 231 -7.85 27.72 10.00
N PHE A 232 -8.08 27.39 8.75
CA PHE A 232 -7.11 27.62 7.67
C PHE A 232 -6.89 29.11 7.38
N LYS A 233 -7.95 29.93 7.45
CA LYS A 233 -7.85 31.37 7.25
C LYS A 233 -6.87 32.04 8.22
N GLN A 234 -6.78 31.55 9.46
CA GLN A 234 -5.84 32.07 10.46
C GLN A 234 -4.38 31.67 10.19
N LEU A 235 -4.15 30.60 9.42
CA LEU A 235 -2.83 30.05 9.18
C LEU A 235 -2.23 30.53 7.83
N GLU A 236 -3.07 30.98 6.91
CA GLU A 236 -2.61 31.46 5.61
C GLU A 236 -1.96 32.86 5.72
N PRO A 237 -0.91 33.14 4.93
CA PRO A 237 -0.32 34.48 4.82
C PRO A 237 -1.34 35.54 4.44
N GLU A 238 -1.14 36.80 4.91
CA GLU A 238 -2.05 37.92 4.62
C GLU A 238 -2.31 38.15 3.14
N GLU A 239 -1.35 37.86 2.26
CA GLU A 239 -1.48 37.99 0.81
C GLU A 239 -2.60 37.11 0.23
N PHE A 240 -2.98 36.01 0.89
CA PHE A 240 -4.10 35.17 0.51
C PHE A 240 -5.46 35.68 0.99
N HIS A 241 -5.51 36.58 1.96
CA HIS A 241 -6.77 37.10 2.54
C HIS A 241 -7.58 37.90 1.51
N SER A 242 -6.93 38.56 0.56
CA SER A 242 -7.62 39.29 -0.53
C SER A 242 -8.34 38.35 -1.51
N LEU A 243 -7.91 37.10 -1.59
CA LEU A 243 -8.54 36.05 -2.40
C LEU A 243 -9.76 35.43 -1.70
N HIS A 244 -9.77 35.43 -0.37
CA HIS A 244 -10.90 34.94 0.42
C HIS A 244 -12.15 35.78 0.21
N ASN A 245 -12.02 37.11 0.19
CA ASN A 245 -13.14 38.03 0.04
C ASN A 245 -13.88 37.84 -1.29
N LYS A 246 -13.21 37.31 -2.32
CA LYS A 246 -13.82 36.98 -3.63
C LYS A 246 -14.57 35.64 -3.61
N LEU A 247 -14.17 34.71 -2.73
CA LEU A 247 -14.83 33.41 -2.58
C LEU A 247 -16.04 33.51 -1.63
N ASP A 248 -15.97 34.38 -0.63
CA ASP A 248 -17.07 34.63 0.33
C ASP A 248 -18.24 35.42 -0.33
N GLU A 249 -18.05 36.02 -1.53
CA GLU A 249 -19.05 36.74 -2.31
C GLU A 249 -19.76 35.89 -3.38
N LEU A 250 -19.39 34.62 -3.56
CA LEU A 250 -19.97 33.67 -4.52
C LEU A 250 -20.90 32.67 -3.83
#